data_c49a051b01fd43aacc7f2cdd01666f24
#
_entry.id   c49a051b01fd43aacc7f2cdd01666f24
#
_cell.length_a   1.000
_cell.length_b   1.000
_cell.length_c   1.000
_cell.angle_alpha   90.00
_cell.angle_beta   90.00
_cell.angle_gamma   90.00
#
_symmetry.space_group_name_H-M   'P 1'
#
loop_
_entity.id
_entity.type
_entity.pdbx_description
1 polymer ?
#
loop_
_entity_poly.entity_id
_entity_poly.type
_entity_poly.pdbx_seq_one_letter_code
_entity_poly.pdbx_strand_id
1 'polypeptide(L)'
;MTRFLGGSDVGFAIPGVGVFVAQNLTPDMQTGLGSWSEQQIVTALTTGKIPDGRIMAPVMPWHAYANLTKSDALAIAAYLKSLPPVSHQVGGPYGENQTPKEFVMVVVPPAVYSNLPKPTGSTPAATPAPPAEPGK
;
A
#
# COMPACT_ATOMS: atom_id res chain seq x y z
N MET A 1 -16.33 -9.92 5.53
CA MET A 1 -15.15 -10.66 5.06
C MET A 1 -13.93 -9.75 5.20
N THR A 2 -12.91 -10.20 5.89
CA THR A 2 -11.64 -9.46 6.01
C THR A 2 -10.83 -9.68 4.73
N ARG A 3 -10.51 -8.61 4.00
CA ARG A 3 -9.61 -8.64 2.82
C ARG A 3 -8.14 -8.53 3.26
N PHE A 4 -7.74 -9.39 4.20
CA PHE A 4 -6.37 -9.37 4.71
C PHE A 4 -5.36 -9.55 3.56
N LEU A 5 -4.47 -8.57 3.37
CA LEU A 5 -3.51 -8.46 2.26
C LEU A 5 -4.12 -8.52 0.84
N GLY A 6 -5.43 -8.36 0.71
CA GLY A 6 -6.13 -8.38 -0.58
C GLY A 6 -6.09 -7.06 -1.36
N GLY A 7 -5.24 -6.13 -0.97
CA GLY A 7 -5.12 -4.82 -1.62
C GLY A 7 -6.03 -3.74 -1.02
N SER A 8 -5.86 -2.51 -1.49
CA SER A 8 -6.53 -1.32 -0.97
C SER A 8 -7.48 -0.70 -1.99
N ASP A 9 -8.52 -0.02 -1.50
CA ASP A 9 -9.39 0.86 -2.28
C ASP A 9 -8.96 2.34 -2.14
N VAL A 10 -7.82 2.58 -1.49
CA VAL A 10 -7.25 3.92 -1.29
C VAL A 10 -5.82 3.95 -1.80
N GLY A 11 -5.53 4.93 -2.66
CA GLY A 11 -4.19 5.22 -3.15
C GLY A 11 -3.51 6.33 -2.36
N PHE A 12 -2.19 6.40 -2.47
CA PHE A 12 -1.35 7.45 -1.91
C PHE A 12 -0.70 8.23 -3.04
N ALA A 13 -0.95 9.55 -3.08
CA ALA A 13 -0.32 10.43 -4.04
C ALA A 13 1.06 10.84 -3.57
N ILE A 14 2.06 10.67 -4.45
CA ILE A 14 3.41 11.20 -4.27
C ILE A 14 3.58 12.30 -5.32
N PRO A 15 3.71 13.57 -4.90
CA PRO A 15 3.88 14.69 -5.83
C PRO A 15 5.04 14.47 -6.79
N GLY A 16 4.82 14.72 -8.09
CA GLY A 16 5.81 14.54 -9.14
C GLY A 16 6.12 13.08 -9.52
N VAL A 17 5.41 12.11 -8.95
CA VAL A 17 5.65 10.68 -9.24
C VAL A 17 4.37 9.96 -9.69
N GLY A 18 3.27 10.14 -8.94
CA GLY A 18 2.01 9.49 -9.27
C GLY A 18 1.23 8.98 -8.05
N VAL A 19 0.26 8.12 -8.29
CA VAL A 19 -0.57 7.52 -7.24
C VAL A 19 -0.31 6.01 -7.15
N PHE A 20 -0.05 5.54 -5.95
CA PHE A 20 0.23 4.14 -5.66
C PHE A 20 -0.88 3.55 -4.80
N VAL A 21 -1.39 2.40 -5.20
CA VAL A 21 -2.41 1.64 -4.49
C VAL A 21 -1.79 0.33 -4.02
N ALA A 22 -2.02 -0.07 -2.77
CA ALA A 22 -1.52 -1.34 -2.27
C ALA A 22 -2.16 -2.50 -3.04
N GLN A 23 -1.33 -3.32 -3.67
CA GLN A 23 -1.74 -4.41 -4.52
C GLN A 23 -2.22 -5.64 -3.74
N ASN A 24 -2.97 -6.52 -4.39
CA ASN A 24 -3.43 -7.77 -3.83
C ASN A 24 -2.27 -8.77 -3.71
N LEU A 25 -1.86 -9.08 -2.48
CA LEU A 25 -0.76 -10.01 -2.19
C LEU A 25 -1.25 -11.44 -1.91
N THR A 26 -2.55 -11.70 -2.00
CA THR A 26 -3.09 -13.06 -1.80
C THR A 26 -2.84 -13.94 -3.03
N PRO A 27 -2.91 -15.28 -2.89
CA PRO A 27 -2.68 -16.19 -4.00
C PRO A 27 -3.90 -16.33 -4.94
N ASP A 28 -4.67 -15.26 -5.12
CA ASP A 28 -5.71 -15.23 -6.14
C ASP A 28 -5.08 -15.25 -7.53
N MET A 29 -5.56 -16.14 -8.40
CA MET A 29 -4.95 -16.39 -9.70
C MET A 29 -5.10 -15.24 -10.70
N GLN A 30 -6.15 -14.44 -10.57
CA GLN A 30 -6.48 -13.38 -11.51
C GLN A 30 -6.05 -12.01 -11.00
N THR A 31 -6.19 -11.76 -9.70
CA THR A 31 -6.04 -10.43 -9.14
C THR A 31 -4.90 -10.29 -8.13
N GLY A 32 -4.23 -11.42 -7.80
CA GLY A 32 -3.17 -11.47 -6.81
C GLY A 32 -1.89 -12.17 -7.30
N LEU A 33 -1.19 -12.80 -6.37
CA LEU A 33 0.09 -13.47 -6.63
C LEU A 33 -0.07 -14.97 -7.01
N GLY A 34 -1.28 -15.43 -7.31
CA GLY A 34 -1.54 -16.85 -7.56
C GLY A 34 -0.70 -17.46 -8.67
N SER A 35 -0.53 -16.74 -9.77
CA SER A 35 0.28 -17.15 -10.94
C SER A 35 1.79 -17.02 -10.73
N TRP A 36 2.25 -16.36 -9.66
CA TRP A 36 3.67 -16.16 -9.40
C TRP A 36 4.28 -17.36 -8.66
N SER A 37 5.50 -17.73 -9.01
CA SER A 37 6.29 -18.67 -8.21
C SER A 37 6.82 -17.99 -6.95
N GLU A 38 7.18 -18.78 -5.93
CA GLU A 38 7.84 -18.24 -4.74
C GLU A 38 9.14 -17.49 -5.08
N GLN A 39 9.90 -18.00 -6.05
CA GLN A 39 11.13 -17.34 -6.49
C GLN A 39 10.86 -15.99 -7.17
N GLN A 40 9.77 -15.85 -7.91
CA GLN A 40 9.36 -14.57 -8.50
C GLN A 40 8.94 -13.58 -7.42
N ILE A 41 8.25 -14.04 -6.37
CA ILE A 41 7.90 -13.22 -5.21
C ILE A 41 9.17 -12.75 -4.48
N VAL A 42 10.13 -13.66 -4.23
CA VAL A 42 11.43 -13.32 -3.62
C VAL A 42 12.17 -12.28 -4.46
N THR A 43 12.22 -12.45 -5.79
CA THR A 43 12.87 -11.51 -6.70
C THR A 43 12.21 -10.13 -6.63
N ALA A 44 10.88 -10.07 -6.66
CA ALA A 44 10.15 -8.82 -6.53
C ALA A 44 10.40 -8.14 -5.17
N LEU A 45 10.39 -8.93 -4.09
CA LEU A 45 10.62 -8.46 -2.73
C LEU A 45 12.00 -7.84 -2.55
N THR A 46 13.05 -8.47 -3.09
CA THR A 46 14.45 -8.10 -2.83
C THR A 46 15.09 -7.21 -3.91
N THR A 47 14.53 -7.17 -5.10
CA THR A 47 15.08 -6.39 -6.23
C THR A 47 14.09 -5.41 -6.85
N GLY A 48 12.83 -5.47 -6.46
CA GLY A 48 11.76 -4.69 -7.08
C GLY A 48 11.31 -5.19 -8.46
N LYS A 49 11.99 -6.19 -9.04
CA LYS A 49 11.70 -6.68 -10.39
C LYS A 49 10.53 -7.66 -10.37
N ILE A 50 9.45 -7.35 -11.08
CA ILE A 50 8.27 -8.20 -11.21
C ILE A 50 8.30 -9.05 -12.49
N PRO A 51 7.47 -10.11 -12.58
CA PRO A 51 7.54 -11.06 -13.70
C PRO A 51 7.35 -10.47 -15.10
N ASP A 52 6.67 -9.35 -15.24
CA ASP A 52 6.49 -8.65 -16.52
C ASP A 52 7.72 -7.82 -16.95
N GLY A 53 8.80 -7.82 -16.13
CA GLY A 53 10.06 -7.12 -16.40
C GLY A 53 10.13 -5.69 -15.88
N ARG A 54 9.03 -5.10 -15.40
CA ARG A 54 9.04 -3.78 -14.77
C ARG A 54 9.71 -3.83 -13.39
N ILE A 55 10.21 -2.68 -12.96
CA ILE A 55 10.70 -2.47 -11.59
C ILE A 55 9.64 -1.69 -10.83
N MET A 56 9.29 -2.16 -9.65
CA MET A 56 8.35 -1.48 -8.76
C MET A 56 8.92 -0.13 -8.34
N ALA A 57 8.04 0.86 -8.21
CA ALA A 57 8.42 2.15 -7.65
C ALA A 57 8.96 1.98 -6.22
N PRO A 58 9.94 2.80 -5.80
CA PRO A 58 10.61 2.68 -4.50
C PRO A 58 9.72 3.01 -3.30
N VAL A 59 8.44 3.31 -3.51
CA VAL A 59 7.42 3.40 -2.47
C VAL A 59 7.27 2.07 -1.72
N MET A 60 7.45 0.96 -2.40
CA MET A 60 7.68 -0.34 -1.80
C MET A 60 9.17 -0.45 -1.47
N PRO A 61 9.58 -0.53 -0.19
CA PRO A 61 10.98 -0.38 0.23
C PRO A 61 11.83 -1.63 -0.04
N TRP A 62 11.81 -2.14 -1.27
CA TRP A 62 12.53 -3.34 -1.67
C TRP A 62 14.05 -3.23 -1.47
N HIS A 63 14.59 -2.01 -1.46
CA HIS A 63 16.01 -1.79 -1.10
C HIS A 63 16.32 -2.24 0.32
N ALA A 64 15.39 -2.03 1.28
CA ALA A 64 15.55 -2.53 2.64
C ALA A 64 15.42 -4.06 2.69
N TYR A 65 14.49 -4.62 1.94
CA TYR A 65 14.27 -6.07 1.86
C TYR A 65 15.38 -6.82 1.11
N ALA A 66 16.21 -6.13 0.34
CA ALA A 66 17.40 -6.73 -0.28
C ALA A 66 18.41 -7.28 0.75
N ASN A 67 18.32 -6.83 2.01
CA ASN A 67 19.16 -7.31 3.11
C ASN A 67 18.58 -8.56 3.83
N LEU A 68 17.41 -9.05 3.44
CA LEU A 68 16.86 -10.29 3.98
C LEU A 68 17.74 -11.47 3.63
N THR A 69 17.84 -12.43 4.56
CA THR A 69 18.44 -13.72 4.23
C THR A 69 17.57 -14.43 3.18
N LYS A 70 18.17 -15.31 2.39
CA LYS A 70 17.40 -16.10 1.43
C LYS A 70 16.29 -16.92 2.11
N SER A 71 16.57 -17.43 3.30
CA SER A 71 15.59 -18.19 4.10
C SER A 71 14.39 -17.33 4.49
N ASP A 72 14.63 -16.10 4.96
CA ASP A 72 13.56 -15.20 5.38
C ASP A 72 12.71 -14.74 4.20
N ALA A 73 13.35 -14.41 3.08
CA ALA A 73 12.65 -14.03 1.88
C ALA A 73 11.76 -15.16 1.32
N LEU A 74 12.25 -16.41 1.36
CA LEU A 74 11.46 -17.59 0.99
C LEU A 74 10.32 -17.85 1.97
N ALA A 75 10.54 -17.65 3.28
CA ALA A 75 9.49 -17.81 4.29
C ALA A 75 8.35 -16.80 4.08
N ILE A 76 8.67 -15.56 3.72
CA ILE A 76 7.66 -14.55 3.35
C ILE A 76 6.89 -14.99 2.12
N ALA A 77 7.57 -15.44 1.06
CA ALA A 77 6.93 -15.91 -0.17
C ALA A 77 5.98 -17.09 0.10
N ALA A 78 6.45 -18.09 0.86
CA ALA A 78 5.65 -19.25 1.26
C ALA A 78 4.42 -18.84 2.08
N TYR A 79 4.57 -17.89 3.00
CA TYR A 79 3.46 -17.36 3.78
C TYR A 79 2.41 -16.70 2.88
N LEU A 80 2.81 -15.83 1.96
CA LEU A 80 1.88 -15.18 1.03
C LEU A 80 1.13 -16.21 0.18
N LYS A 81 1.80 -17.27 -0.26
CA LYS A 81 1.18 -18.37 -1.02
C LYS A 81 0.24 -19.24 -0.19
N SER A 82 0.37 -19.24 1.13
CA SER A 82 -0.50 -20.00 2.05
C SER A 82 -1.78 -19.27 2.46
N LEU A 83 -1.89 -17.98 2.14
CA LEU A 83 -3.07 -17.19 2.49
C LEU A 83 -4.31 -17.64 1.73
N PRO A 84 -5.51 -17.45 2.28
CA PRO A 84 -6.74 -17.61 1.52
C PRO A 84 -6.78 -16.63 0.34
N PRO A 85 -7.12 -17.07 -0.88
CA PRO A 85 -7.22 -16.18 -2.02
C PRO A 85 -8.39 -15.21 -1.85
N VAL A 86 -8.15 -13.94 -2.18
CA VAL A 86 -9.16 -12.88 -2.18
C VAL A 86 -9.27 -12.33 -3.59
N SER A 87 -10.40 -12.49 -4.23
CA SER A 87 -10.66 -11.89 -5.54
C SER A 87 -10.92 -10.40 -5.36
N HIS A 88 -9.92 -9.58 -5.66
CA HIS A 88 -10.01 -8.12 -5.58
C HIS A 88 -9.05 -7.48 -6.59
N GLN A 89 -9.63 -6.90 -7.64
CA GLN A 89 -8.87 -6.18 -8.65
C GLN A 89 -8.50 -4.80 -8.12
N VAL A 90 -7.22 -4.55 -7.97
CA VAL A 90 -6.67 -3.25 -7.58
C VAL A 90 -6.23 -2.50 -8.84
N GLY A 91 -6.52 -1.21 -8.88
CA GLY A 91 -6.03 -0.34 -9.95
C GLY A 91 -4.59 0.12 -9.75
N GLY A 92 -4.13 0.98 -10.65
CA GLY A 92 -2.79 1.58 -10.60
C GLY A 92 -1.64 0.61 -10.93
N PRO A 93 -0.39 1.03 -10.68
CA PRO A 93 -0.05 2.41 -10.30
C PRO A 93 -0.42 3.43 -11.39
N TYR A 94 -0.74 4.64 -10.98
CA TYR A 94 -1.09 5.72 -11.89
C TYR A 94 0.05 6.73 -11.98
N GLY A 95 0.45 7.06 -13.20
CA GLY A 95 1.41 8.13 -13.46
C GLY A 95 0.83 9.51 -13.15
N GLU A 96 1.69 10.53 -13.19
CA GLU A 96 1.36 11.91 -12.82
C GLU A 96 0.17 12.51 -13.61
N ASN A 97 -0.02 12.10 -14.86
CA ASN A 97 -1.10 12.58 -15.74
C ASN A 97 -2.29 11.61 -15.85
N GLN A 98 -2.37 10.61 -15.00
CA GLN A 98 -3.46 9.64 -15.00
C GLN A 98 -4.40 9.89 -13.83
N THR A 99 -5.71 9.77 -14.08
CA THR A 99 -6.73 9.93 -13.04
C THR A 99 -7.00 8.59 -12.36
N PRO A 100 -6.75 8.46 -11.05
CA PRO A 100 -7.11 7.28 -10.29
C PRO A 100 -8.62 7.06 -10.25
N LYS A 101 -9.05 5.82 -10.12
CA LYS A 101 -10.44 5.45 -9.89
C LYS A 101 -10.75 5.26 -8.41
N GLU A 102 -9.72 5.05 -7.60
CA GLU A 102 -9.78 4.86 -6.17
C GLU A 102 -9.76 6.21 -5.44
N PHE A 103 -10.16 6.20 -4.17
CA PHE A 103 -9.91 7.34 -3.29
C PHE A 103 -8.41 7.58 -3.15
N VAL A 104 -8.01 8.84 -3.10
CA VAL A 104 -6.59 9.20 -3.00
C VAL A 104 -6.31 9.97 -1.72
N MET A 105 -5.37 9.49 -0.94
CA MET A 105 -4.82 10.22 0.20
C MET A 105 -3.64 11.06 -0.27
N VAL A 106 -3.68 12.36 0.04
CA VAL A 106 -2.63 13.32 -0.33
C VAL A 106 -2.07 13.98 0.92
N VAL A 107 -0.76 14.03 1.05
CA VAL A 107 -0.09 14.83 2.07
C VAL A 107 0.18 16.21 1.48
N VAL A 108 -0.41 17.23 2.07
CA VAL A 108 -0.27 18.61 1.62
C VAL A 108 0.33 19.50 2.72
N PRO A 109 1.12 20.53 2.37
CA PRO A 109 1.57 21.53 3.34
C PRO A 109 0.40 22.25 4.00
N PRO A 110 0.55 22.76 5.24
CA PRO A 110 -0.52 23.47 5.96
C PRO A 110 -1.14 24.63 5.17
N ALA A 111 -0.35 25.36 4.41
CA ALA A 111 -0.83 26.46 3.58
C ALA A 111 -1.79 25.98 2.47
N VAL A 112 -1.53 24.83 1.88
CA VAL A 112 -2.42 24.20 0.87
C VAL A 112 -3.67 23.66 1.55
N TYR A 113 -3.53 23.01 2.73
CA TYR A 113 -4.64 22.45 3.49
C TYR A 113 -5.69 23.52 3.86
N SER A 114 -5.25 24.74 4.18
CA SER A 114 -6.14 25.85 4.52
C SER A 114 -7.11 26.23 3.40
N ASN A 115 -6.72 25.98 2.14
CA ASN A 115 -7.49 26.30 0.93
C ASN A 115 -8.32 25.13 0.39
N LEU A 116 -8.22 23.93 1.00
CA LEU A 116 -9.03 22.80 0.59
C LEU A 116 -10.49 22.96 1.06
N PRO A 117 -11.46 22.44 0.27
CA PRO A 117 -12.85 22.36 0.70
C PRO A 117 -12.93 21.61 2.03
N LYS A 118 -13.56 22.23 3.03
CA LYS A 118 -13.79 21.58 4.33
C LYS A 118 -14.96 20.61 4.20
N PRO A 119 -14.90 19.43 4.87
CA PRO A 119 -16.04 18.53 4.88
C PRO A 119 -17.24 19.22 5.51
N THR A 120 -18.34 19.28 4.78
CA THR A 120 -19.62 19.80 5.29
C THR A 120 -20.20 18.77 6.24
N GLY A 121 -20.37 19.14 7.52
CA GLY A 121 -21.07 18.30 8.52
C GLY A 121 -20.20 17.61 9.57
N SER A 122 -18.91 17.84 9.63
CA SER A 122 -18.08 17.39 10.76
C SER A 122 -18.20 18.36 11.93
N THR A 123 -18.95 17.98 12.94
CA THR A 123 -18.76 18.55 14.29
C THR A 123 -17.30 18.30 14.67
N PRO A 124 -16.52 19.31 15.06
CA PRO A 124 -15.16 19.08 15.50
C PRO A 124 -15.17 18.05 16.63
N ALA A 125 -14.40 16.98 16.47
CA ALA A 125 -14.21 16.03 17.55
C ALA A 125 -13.74 16.82 18.79
N ALA A 126 -14.45 16.67 19.91
CA ALA A 126 -14.07 17.32 21.14
C ALA A 126 -12.63 16.97 21.47
N THR A 127 -11.80 17.98 21.62
CA THR A 127 -10.41 17.81 22.05
C THR A 127 -10.43 17.00 23.36
N PRO A 128 -9.78 15.83 23.43
CA PRO A 128 -9.72 15.09 24.68
C PRO A 128 -9.11 15.99 25.76
N ALA A 129 -9.77 16.07 26.93
CA ALA A 129 -9.26 16.84 28.05
C ALA A 129 -7.86 16.32 28.42
N PRO A 130 -6.92 17.20 28.78
CA PRO A 130 -5.61 16.78 29.24
C PRO A 130 -5.77 15.89 30.49
N PRO A 131 -4.90 14.86 30.64
CA PRO A 131 -4.94 13.99 31.81
C PRO A 131 -4.81 14.85 33.09
N ALA A 132 -5.66 14.55 34.09
CA ALA A 132 -5.58 15.21 35.37
C ALA A 132 -4.19 15.01 35.98
N GLU A 133 -3.56 16.09 36.41
CA GLU A 133 -2.28 16.01 37.13
C GLU A 133 -2.50 15.21 38.43
N PRO A 134 -1.57 14.29 38.76
CA PRO A 134 -1.65 13.62 40.07
C PRO A 134 -1.43 14.66 41.17
N GLY A 135 -2.43 14.77 42.03
CA GLY A 135 -2.42 15.73 43.15
C GLY A 135 -1.18 15.54 44.02
N LYS A 136 -0.59 16.68 44.42
CA LYS A 136 0.42 16.76 45.46
C LYS A 136 -0.18 16.40 46.83
#